data_880133921d44472176f59c9f014b8274
#
_entry.id   880133921d44472176f59c9f014b8274
#
_cell.length_a   1.000
_cell.length_b   1.000
_cell.length_c   1.000
_cell.angle_alpha   90.00
_cell.angle_beta   90.00
_cell.angle_gamma   90.00
#
_symmetry.space_group_name_H-M   'P 1'
#
loop_
_entity.id
_entity.type
_entity.pdbx_description
1 polymer ?
#
loop_
_entity_poly.entity_id
_entity_poly.type
_entity_poly.pdbx_seq_one_letter_code
_entity_poly.pdbx_strand_id
1 'polypeptide(L)'
;MEEMKRDLLNPFPWYRTMRSSRPVFRDSEYGLWNVFRYDDVKRVLGNFREFSSQFGKAFNPAGGPISESIINLDPPRHTKLRNIVSRAFTPRSVEKMEPAIREICVNLLSGHRDGEFDIVKDFTSPLPVTVIATMLGIPVKDMGKFKRWSDNVVGGSERNYAEFPAIMKEMVEYFRKMMAEREKEPREDLITAIINAEVDGENLSELESLGFFILLLVAGNETTTNLISNALLCLDENPDAFQELKSSQGLIPQAIEEVLRYRSPVQSIYRVAINETEIHGVKVPAGSIMVPWIGSANRDETVFSDADKFDIHRKENRHIAFGEGIHYCLGAPLARLEGKIALETLLGKYNKIAIDRNEPMVPQDSTIVYGLRKLTVKVS
;
A
#
# COMPACT_ATOMS: atom_id res chain seq x y z
N MET A 1 -20.68 -26.63 -6.61
CA MET A 1 -19.30 -26.51 -6.14
C MET A 1 -19.34 -25.57 -4.95
N GLU A 2 -18.97 -26.03 -3.77
CA GLU A 2 -18.80 -25.14 -2.62
C GLU A 2 -17.87 -23.99 -3.04
N GLU A 3 -18.28 -22.74 -2.81
CA GLU A 3 -17.42 -21.59 -2.99
C GLU A 3 -16.24 -21.76 -2.03
N MET A 4 -15.07 -22.05 -2.56
CA MET A 4 -13.85 -22.18 -1.79
C MET A 4 -13.57 -20.81 -1.15
N LYS A 5 -13.86 -20.67 0.14
CA LYS A 5 -13.61 -19.42 0.88
C LYS A 5 -12.12 -19.09 0.81
N ARG A 6 -11.83 -17.83 0.53
CA ARG A 6 -10.45 -17.31 0.52
C ARG A 6 -9.90 -17.36 1.95
N ASP A 7 -8.81 -18.10 2.16
CA ASP A 7 -8.02 -17.99 3.38
C ASP A 7 -7.26 -16.66 3.39
N LEU A 8 -7.45 -15.84 4.42
CA LEU A 8 -6.80 -14.54 4.53
C LEU A 8 -5.30 -14.65 4.79
N LEU A 9 -4.84 -15.73 5.43
CA LEU A 9 -3.41 -15.99 5.65
C LEU A 9 -2.73 -16.64 4.44
N ASN A 10 -3.47 -17.42 3.65
CA ASN A 10 -2.94 -18.11 2.48
C ASN A 10 -3.94 -18.08 1.29
N PRO A 11 -4.16 -16.94 0.64
CA PRO A 11 -5.08 -16.81 -0.48
C PRO A 11 -4.57 -17.44 -1.79
N PHE A 12 -3.32 -17.83 -1.86
CA PHE A 12 -2.62 -18.20 -3.10
C PHE A 12 -3.17 -19.45 -3.79
N PRO A 13 -3.58 -20.53 -3.08
CA PRO A 13 -4.25 -21.68 -3.71
C PRO A 13 -5.59 -21.30 -4.37
N TRP A 14 -6.35 -20.39 -3.71
CA TRP A 14 -7.58 -19.87 -4.28
C TRP A 14 -7.31 -19.08 -5.56
N TYR A 15 -6.31 -18.19 -5.58
CA TYR A 15 -5.91 -17.46 -6.79
C TYR A 15 -5.54 -18.39 -7.95
N ARG A 16 -4.75 -19.44 -7.69
CA ARG A 16 -4.38 -20.43 -8.72
C ARG A 16 -5.62 -21.09 -9.33
N THR A 17 -6.55 -21.50 -8.49
CA THR A 17 -7.82 -22.10 -8.94
C THR A 17 -8.61 -21.11 -9.79
N MET A 18 -8.72 -19.84 -9.36
CA MET A 18 -9.46 -18.85 -10.14
C MET A 18 -8.81 -18.56 -11.49
N ARG A 19 -7.48 -18.38 -11.55
CA ARG A 19 -6.76 -18.20 -12.81
C ARG A 19 -6.99 -19.33 -13.82
N SER A 20 -7.05 -20.57 -13.35
CA SER A 20 -7.21 -21.75 -14.22
C SER A 20 -8.65 -22.03 -14.61
N SER A 21 -9.62 -21.83 -13.73
CA SER A 21 -11.00 -22.28 -13.92
C SER A 21 -11.99 -21.16 -14.21
N ARG A 22 -11.78 -19.97 -13.64
CA ARG A 22 -12.71 -18.83 -13.74
C ARG A 22 -11.92 -17.51 -13.76
N PRO A 23 -11.08 -17.25 -14.77
CA PRO A 23 -10.19 -16.09 -14.79
C PRO A 23 -10.93 -14.74 -14.79
N VAL A 24 -12.18 -14.72 -15.29
CA VAL A 24 -13.09 -13.57 -15.21
C VAL A 24 -14.49 -14.08 -14.85
N PHE A 25 -15.07 -13.52 -13.78
CA PHE A 25 -16.45 -13.84 -13.44
C PHE A 25 -17.09 -12.74 -12.58
N ARG A 26 -18.42 -12.67 -12.65
CA ARG A 26 -19.23 -11.86 -11.75
C ARG A 26 -19.60 -12.69 -10.52
N ASP A 27 -19.26 -12.19 -9.32
CA ASP A 27 -19.74 -12.85 -8.11
C ASP A 27 -21.24 -12.60 -7.90
N SER A 28 -21.91 -13.55 -7.23
CA SER A 28 -23.36 -13.53 -7.04
C SER A 28 -23.80 -12.71 -5.82
N GLU A 29 -22.89 -12.44 -4.88
CA GLU A 29 -23.20 -11.77 -3.62
C GLU A 29 -23.20 -10.25 -3.78
N TYR A 30 -22.10 -9.71 -4.33
CA TYR A 30 -21.91 -8.25 -4.47
C TYR A 30 -22.05 -7.77 -5.91
N GLY A 31 -22.13 -8.69 -6.88
CA GLY A 31 -22.24 -8.37 -8.30
C GLY A 31 -20.97 -7.80 -8.91
N LEU A 32 -19.81 -8.00 -8.25
CA LEU A 32 -18.51 -7.50 -8.67
C LEU A 32 -17.86 -8.41 -9.73
N TRP A 33 -17.17 -7.82 -10.69
CA TRP A 33 -16.48 -8.53 -11.74
C TRP A 33 -15.02 -8.78 -11.37
N ASN A 34 -14.69 -10.02 -11.06
CA ASN A 34 -13.38 -10.44 -10.61
C ASN A 34 -12.48 -10.81 -11.80
N VAL A 35 -11.22 -10.35 -11.78
CA VAL A 35 -10.23 -10.57 -12.85
C VAL A 35 -8.92 -11.06 -12.23
N PHE A 36 -8.36 -12.20 -12.69
CA PHE A 36 -7.26 -12.89 -12.00
C PHE A 36 -5.98 -13.04 -12.80
N ARG A 37 -6.00 -13.14 -14.13
CA ARG A 37 -4.81 -13.33 -14.97
C ARG A 37 -4.01 -12.05 -15.12
N TYR A 38 -2.71 -12.18 -15.24
CA TYR A 38 -1.78 -11.06 -15.29
C TYR A 38 -2.11 -10.03 -16.36
N ASP A 39 -2.25 -10.44 -17.61
CA ASP A 39 -2.49 -9.53 -18.73
C ASP A 39 -3.85 -8.82 -18.62
N ASP A 40 -4.88 -9.55 -18.18
CA ASP A 40 -6.21 -8.99 -17.96
C ASP A 40 -6.21 -7.99 -16.80
N VAL A 41 -5.57 -8.31 -15.67
CA VAL A 41 -5.41 -7.41 -14.52
C VAL A 41 -4.62 -6.18 -14.93
N LYS A 42 -3.52 -6.35 -15.63
CA LYS A 42 -2.68 -5.25 -16.13
C LYS A 42 -3.46 -4.32 -17.06
N ARG A 43 -4.27 -4.88 -17.97
CA ARG A 43 -5.17 -4.10 -18.85
C ARG A 43 -6.18 -3.28 -18.05
N VAL A 44 -6.88 -3.92 -17.09
CA VAL A 44 -7.88 -3.24 -16.25
C VAL A 44 -7.26 -2.11 -15.42
N LEU A 45 -6.06 -2.29 -14.92
CA LEU A 45 -5.34 -1.26 -14.15
C LEU A 45 -4.82 -0.11 -15.02
N GLY A 46 -4.30 -0.43 -16.20
CA GLY A 46 -3.54 0.50 -17.05
C GLY A 46 -4.38 1.29 -18.04
N ASN A 47 -5.51 0.73 -18.50
CA ASN A 47 -6.31 1.34 -19.55
C ASN A 47 -7.45 2.22 -19.00
N PHE A 48 -7.12 3.44 -18.57
CA PHE A 48 -8.11 4.39 -18.04
C PHE A 48 -9.19 4.83 -19.04
N ARG A 49 -9.02 4.57 -20.35
CA ARG A 49 -10.04 4.87 -21.37
C ARG A 49 -11.15 3.83 -21.40
N GLU A 50 -10.88 2.63 -20.92
CA GLU A 50 -11.87 1.55 -20.78
C GLU A 50 -12.34 1.39 -19.33
N PHE A 51 -11.47 1.67 -18.35
CA PHE A 51 -11.70 1.41 -16.93
C PHE A 51 -11.40 2.63 -16.08
N SER A 52 -12.46 3.31 -15.65
CA SER A 52 -12.40 4.51 -14.83
C SER A 52 -11.99 4.23 -13.40
N SER A 53 -11.26 5.16 -12.79
CA SER A 53 -10.95 5.18 -11.36
C SER A 53 -11.99 5.93 -10.52
N GLN A 54 -13.01 6.54 -11.13
CA GLN A 54 -14.03 7.35 -10.46
C GLN A 54 -15.09 6.50 -9.72
N PHE A 55 -14.67 5.40 -9.16
CA PHE A 55 -15.53 4.49 -8.44
C PHE A 55 -16.01 5.10 -7.09
N GLY A 56 -15.22 5.95 -6.46
CA GLY A 56 -15.59 6.61 -5.20
C GLY A 56 -16.88 7.41 -5.25
N LYS A 57 -17.21 8.01 -6.41
CA LYS A 57 -18.46 8.74 -6.62
C LYS A 57 -19.70 7.82 -6.63
N ALA A 58 -19.53 6.55 -7.00
CA ALA A 58 -20.59 5.56 -6.95
C ALA A 58 -20.98 5.18 -5.51
N PHE A 59 -20.02 5.25 -4.57
CA PHE A 59 -20.24 4.89 -3.16
C PHE A 59 -20.47 6.09 -2.25
N ASN A 60 -20.00 7.28 -2.62
CA ASN A 60 -20.21 8.52 -1.89
C ASN A 60 -20.59 9.67 -2.83
N PRO A 61 -21.86 9.74 -3.28
CA PRO A 61 -22.33 10.80 -4.17
C PRO A 61 -22.24 12.21 -3.55
N ALA A 62 -22.24 12.30 -2.23
CA ALA A 62 -22.14 13.58 -1.52
C ALA A 62 -20.74 14.22 -1.63
N GLY A 63 -19.75 13.46 -2.11
CA GLY A 63 -18.39 13.93 -2.24
C GLY A 63 -17.62 14.01 -0.92
N GLY A 64 -16.46 14.68 -0.95
CA GLY A 64 -15.61 14.90 0.21
C GLY A 64 -14.13 14.78 -0.16
N PRO A 65 -13.19 15.06 0.76
CA PRO A 65 -11.76 15.09 0.46
C PRO A 65 -11.25 13.79 -0.18
N ILE A 66 -11.71 12.62 0.29
CA ILE A 66 -11.31 11.33 -0.28
C ILE A 66 -11.82 11.15 -1.71
N SER A 67 -13.05 11.59 -2.01
CA SER A 67 -13.63 11.48 -3.36
C SER A 67 -12.92 12.36 -4.38
N GLU A 68 -12.36 13.49 -3.94
CA GLU A 68 -11.59 14.42 -4.78
C GLU A 68 -10.08 14.10 -4.72
N SER A 69 -9.67 13.05 -4.04
CA SER A 69 -8.28 12.63 -4.05
C SER A 69 -7.87 12.04 -5.40
N ILE A 70 -6.59 12.19 -5.74
CA ILE A 70 -6.01 11.79 -7.03
C ILE A 70 -6.32 10.35 -7.43
N ILE A 71 -6.49 9.43 -6.46
CA ILE A 71 -6.74 8.01 -6.70
C ILE A 71 -8.12 7.75 -7.31
N ASN A 72 -9.07 8.67 -7.12
CA ASN A 72 -10.46 8.60 -7.59
C ASN A 72 -10.75 9.49 -8.81
N LEU A 73 -9.72 9.96 -9.49
CA LEU A 73 -9.83 10.85 -10.63
C LEU A 73 -9.30 10.22 -11.91
N ASP A 74 -9.89 10.62 -13.03
CA ASP A 74 -9.39 10.32 -14.37
C ASP A 74 -8.84 11.59 -15.04
N PRO A 75 -8.06 11.47 -16.15
CA PRO A 75 -7.69 12.62 -16.97
C PRO A 75 -8.91 13.39 -17.49
N PRO A 76 -8.82 14.74 -17.65
CA PRO A 76 -7.59 15.55 -17.54
C PRO A 76 -7.22 15.95 -16.09
N ARG A 77 -8.16 15.94 -15.13
CA ARG A 77 -7.89 16.44 -13.76
C ARG A 77 -6.85 15.60 -13.03
N HIS A 78 -6.93 14.26 -13.14
CA HIS A 78 -5.88 13.39 -12.62
C HIS A 78 -4.48 13.81 -13.07
N THR A 79 -4.29 14.05 -14.38
CA THR A 79 -2.97 14.37 -14.93
C THR A 79 -2.41 15.66 -14.33
N LYS A 80 -3.24 16.71 -14.19
CA LYS A 80 -2.84 17.97 -13.57
C LYS A 80 -2.38 17.78 -12.13
N LEU A 81 -3.23 17.14 -11.31
CA LEU A 81 -2.91 16.87 -9.91
C LEU A 81 -1.66 15.98 -9.76
N ARG A 82 -1.56 14.92 -10.59
CA ARG A 82 -0.39 14.04 -10.62
C ARG A 82 0.90 14.79 -10.87
N ASN A 83 0.90 15.71 -11.82
CA ASN A 83 2.08 16.54 -12.14
C ASN A 83 2.50 17.41 -10.95
N ILE A 84 1.53 17.98 -10.22
CA ILE A 84 1.81 18.77 -9.02
C ILE A 84 2.48 17.91 -7.95
N VAL A 85 1.81 16.83 -7.54
CA VAL A 85 2.29 16.01 -6.41
C VAL A 85 3.57 15.23 -6.73
N SER A 86 3.80 14.85 -8.00
CA SER A 86 5.00 14.11 -8.40
C SER A 86 6.28 14.95 -8.25
N ARG A 87 6.19 16.28 -8.26
CA ARG A 87 7.35 17.14 -7.98
C ARG A 87 7.85 17.02 -6.54
N ALA A 88 6.95 16.70 -5.60
CA ALA A 88 7.30 16.48 -4.20
C ALA A 88 7.86 15.07 -3.93
N PHE A 89 7.47 14.09 -4.77
CA PHE A 89 7.87 12.67 -4.65
C PHE A 89 8.90 12.22 -5.69
N THR A 90 9.88 13.08 -5.99
CA THR A 90 10.97 12.68 -6.88
C THR A 90 11.90 11.66 -6.18
N PRO A 91 12.59 10.78 -6.92
CA PRO A 91 13.59 9.88 -6.33
C PRO A 91 14.61 10.63 -5.44
N ARG A 92 15.06 11.81 -5.88
CA ARG A 92 15.98 12.63 -5.11
C ARG A 92 15.40 13.18 -3.81
N SER A 93 14.10 13.56 -3.79
CA SER A 93 13.44 13.99 -2.54
C SER A 93 13.24 12.84 -1.56
N VAL A 94 12.97 11.65 -2.08
CA VAL A 94 12.84 10.42 -1.29
C VAL A 94 14.19 9.99 -0.72
N GLU A 95 15.27 10.00 -1.50
CA GLU A 95 16.64 9.67 -1.04
C GLU A 95 17.09 10.54 0.15
N LYS A 96 16.70 11.81 0.17
CA LYS A 96 16.99 12.71 1.30
C LYS A 96 16.36 12.25 2.62
N MET A 97 15.32 11.41 2.57
CA MET A 97 14.67 10.85 3.74
C MET A 97 15.45 9.68 4.37
N GLU A 98 16.44 9.10 3.68
CA GLU A 98 17.17 7.92 4.16
C GLU A 98 17.73 8.09 5.59
N PRO A 99 18.42 9.19 5.94
CA PRO A 99 18.93 9.36 7.30
C PRO A 99 17.82 9.39 8.36
N ALA A 100 16.73 10.09 8.09
CA ALA A 100 15.58 10.18 9.00
C ALA A 100 14.87 8.81 9.17
N ILE A 101 14.65 8.08 8.07
CA ILE A 101 14.06 6.73 8.13
C ILE A 101 14.93 5.79 8.94
N ARG A 102 16.24 5.85 8.75
CA ARG A 102 17.21 5.03 9.49
C ARG A 102 17.19 5.35 10.99
N GLU A 103 17.15 6.62 11.35
CA GLU A 103 17.03 7.06 12.75
C GLU A 103 15.71 6.56 13.36
N ILE A 104 14.60 6.68 12.65
CA ILE A 104 13.29 6.18 13.10
C ILE A 104 13.37 4.66 13.34
N CYS A 105 13.94 3.87 12.41
CA CYS A 105 14.09 2.43 12.57
C CYS A 105 14.91 2.08 13.83
N VAL A 106 16.04 2.74 14.02
CA VAL A 106 16.90 2.51 15.20
C VAL A 106 16.18 2.86 16.50
N ASN A 107 15.47 4.00 16.53
CA ASN A 107 14.73 4.44 17.71
C ASN A 107 13.59 3.48 18.06
N LEU A 108 12.80 3.03 17.08
CA LEU A 108 11.72 2.07 17.30
C LEU A 108 12.22 0.73 17.86
N LEU A 109 13.40 0.29 17.45
CA LEU A 109 13.98 -0.96 17.93
C LEU A 109 14.84 -0.80 19.20
N SER A 110 15.09 0.41 19.69
CA SER A 110 16.02 0.67 20.81
C SER A 110 15.64 -0.05 22.09
N GLY A 111 14.34 -0.21 22.36
CA GLY A 111 13.80 -0.92 23.54
C GLY A 111 13.76 -2.44 23.40
N HIS A 112 13.96 -2.97 22.19
CA HIS A 112 13.86 -4.40 21.89
C HIS A 112 15.27 -4.99 21.72
N ARG A 113 15.72 -5.72 22.75
CA ARG A 113 16.97 -6.50 22.71
C ARG A 113 16.63 -7.95 22.31
N ASP A 114 17.10 -8.92 23.06
CA ASP A 114 16.70 -10.32 22.89
C ASP A 114 15.34 -10.58 23.53
N GLY A 115 14.56 -11.50 22.95
CA GLY A 115 13.25 -11.89 23.48
C GLY A 115 12.11 -11.86 22.47
N GLU A 116 10.90 -11.70 22.97
CA GLU A 116 9.66 -11.72 22.19
C GLU A 116 8.99 -10.36 22.18
N PHE A 117 8.45 -9.94 21.01
CA PHE A 117 7.60 -8.77 20.89
C PHE A 117 6.73 -8.82 19.63
N ASP A 118 5.68 -8.03 19.59
CA ASP A 118 4.84 -7.86 18.39
C ASP A 118 5.49 -6.86 17.44
N ILE A 119 6.12 -7.39 16.39
CA ILE A 119 6.86 -6.59 15.40
C ILE A 119 5.94 -5.64 14.61
N VAL A 120 4.64 -5.98 14.45
CA VAL A 120 3.69 -5.10 13.77
C VAL A 120 3.41 -3.87 14.63
N LYS A 121 3.06 -4.08 15.88
CA LYS A 121 2.74 -3.02 16.82
C LYS A 121 3.92 -2.09 17.12
N ASP A 122 5.11 -2.69 17.31
CA ASP A 122 6.25 -1.99 17.88
C ASP A 122 7.22 -1.44 16.81
N PHE A 123 7.15 -1.94 15.56
CA PHE A 123 8.06 -1.55 14.51
C PHE A 123 7.39 -1.28 13.16
N THR A 124 6.73 -2.29 12.53
CA THR A 124 6.34 -2.16 11.12
C THR A 124 5.18 -1.19 10.91
N SER A 125 4.28 -1.02 11.88
CA SER A 125 3.18 -0.03 11.81
C SER A 125 3.63 1.39 12.19
N PRO A 126 4.38 1.64 13.28
CA PRO A 126 4.81 3.00 13.62
C PRO A 126 5.82 3.60 12.64
N LEU A 127 6.61 2.78 11.94
CA LEU A 127 7.62 3.28 11.01
C LEU A 127 7.02 4.15 9.89
N PRO A 128 6.15 3.65 9.00
CA PRO A 128 5.63 4.47 7.89
C PRO A 128 4.76 5.65 8.37
N VAL A 129 4.02 5.50 9.46
CA VAL A 129 3.27 6.64 10.06
C VAL A 129 4.21 7.77 10.44
N THR A 130 5.33 7.44 11.09
CA THR A 130 6.32 8.43 11.52
C THR A 130 7.02 9.07 10.33
N VAL A 131 7.33 8.29 9.29
CA VAL A 131 7.94 8.80 8.05
C VAL A 131 7.01 9.79 7.34
N ILE A 132 5.75 9.42 7.12
CA ILE A 132 4.77 10.32 6.48
C ILE A 132 4.55 11.58 7.33
N ALA A 133 4.42 11.45 8.64
CA ALA A 133 4.25 12.59 9.53
C ALA A 133 5.48 13.53 9.46
N THR A 134 6.69 12.98 9.42
CA THR A 134 7.94 13.76 9.24
C THR A 134 7.95 14.51 7.91
N MET A 135 7.57 13.86 6.81
CA MET A 135 7.47 14.48 5.48
C MET A 135 6.44 15.63 5.46
N LEU A 136 5.33 15.48 6.15
CA LEU A 136 4.29 16.50 6.28
C LEU A 136 4.69 17.63 7.24
N GLY A 137 5.82 17.54 7.93
CA GLY A 137 6.26 18.51 8.93
C GLY A 137 5.36 18.55 10.18
N ILE A 138 4.83 17.39 10.57
CA ILE A 138 3.96 17.24 11.74
C ILE A 138 4.79 17.34 13.02
N PRO A 139 4.38 18.16 13.99
CA PRO A 139 5.05 18.23 15.29
C PRO A 139 5.03 16.89 16.04
N VAL A 140 6.15 16.54 16.69
CA VAL A 140 6.31 15.29 17.46
C VAL A 140 5.17 15.05 18.46
N LYS A 141 4.68 16.12 19.12
CA LYS A 141 3.56 16.07 20.08
C LYS A 141 2.24 15.56 19.45
N ASP A 142 2.07 15.66 18.14
CA ASP A 142 0.86 15.27 17.42
C ASP A 142 0.95 13.87 16.80
N MET A 143 2.11 13.18 16.88
CA MET A 143 2.32 11.84 16.32
C MET A 143 1.30 10.81 16.82
N GLY A 144 0.90 10.90 18.10
CA GLY A 144 -0.14 10.03 18.69
C GLY A 144 -1.51 10.19 18.01
N LYS A 145 -1.86 11.40 17.56
CA LYS A 145 -3.09 11.64 16.79
C LYS A 145 -2.99 10.98 15.42
N PHE A 146 -1.85 11.15 14.74
CA PHE A 146 -1.61 10.55 13.43
C PHE A 146 -1.72 9.03 13.45
N LYS A 147 -1.12 8.40 14.48
CA LYS A 147 -1.26 6.95 14.66
C LYS A 147 -2.73 6.56 14.87
N ARG A 148 -3.46 7.24 15.77
CA ARG A 148 -4.89 6.97 16.01
C ARG A 148 -5.72 7.13 14.73
N TRP A 149 -5.50 8.18 13.95
CA TRP A 149 -6.22 8.40 12.69
C TRP A 149 -5.93 7.29 11.68
N SER A 150 -4.66 6.93 11.54
CA SER A 150 -4.26 5.83 10.67
C SER A 150 -4.92 4.52 11.08
N ASP A 151 -4.84 4.14 12.34
CA ASP A 151 -5.44 2.91 12.86
C ASP A 151 -6.96 2.86 12.62
N ASN A 152 -7.66 3.99 12.72
CA ASN A 152 -9.11 4.07 12.48
C ASN A 152 -9.50 4.11 11.00
N VAL A 153 -8.71 4.71 10.14
CA VAL A 153 -9.02 4.79 8.70
C VAL A 153 -8.73 3.45 8.01
N VAL A 154 -7.71 2.74 8.49
CA VAL A 154 -7.17 1.52 7.88
C VAL A 154 -7.67 0.24 8.57
N GLY A 155 -8.06 0.30 9.83
CA GLY A 155 -8.22 -0.77 10.80
C GLY A 155 -9.22 -1.92 10.53
N GLY A 156 -9.62 -2.22 9.28
CA GLY A 156 -10.40 -3.42 8.94
C GLY A 156 -11.69 -3.61 9.77
N SER A 157 -11.94 -4.84 10.24
CA SER A 157 -13.14 -5.22 11.02
C SER A 157 -13.20 -4.59 12.42
N GLU A 158 -12.07 -4.16 12.98
CA GLU A 158 -12.03 -3.42 14.25
C GLU A 158 -12.28 -1.93 14.08
N ARG A 159 -12.48 -1.47 12.84
CA ARG A 159 -12.81 -0.08 12.54
C ARG A 159 -14.10 0.31 13.23
N ASN A 160 -14.02 1.30 14.10
CA ASN A 160 -15.21 1.89 14.69
C ASN A 160 -15.89 2.82 13.67
N TYR A 161 -16.77 2.24 12.85
CA TYR A 161 -17.50 3.00 11.83
C TYR A 161 -18.28 4.19 12.41
N ALA A 162 -18.68 4.12 13.67
CA ALA A 162 -19.36 5.23 14.35
C ALA A 162 -18.45 6.44 14.61
N GLU A 163 -17.15 6.21 14.82
CA GLU A 163 -16.17 7.28 15.04
C GLU A 163 -15.60 7.85 13.74
N PHE A 164 -15.73 7.14 12.62
CA PHE A 164 -15.11 7.53 11.35
C PHE A 164 -15.45 8.97 10.91
N PRO A 165 -16.73 9.45 10.96
CA PRO A 165 -17.05 10.83 10.61
C PRO A 165 -16.38 11.86 11.52
N ALA A 166 -16.26 11.58 12.83
CA ALA A 166 -15.63 12.45 13.79
C ALA A 166 -14.11 12.55 13.54
N ILE A 167 -13.47 11.42 13.24
CA ILE A 167 -12.05 11.34 12.89
C ILE A 167 -11.76 12.08 11.58
N MET A 168 -12.59 11.89 10.56
CA MET A 168 -12.45 12.62 9.29
C MET A 168 -12.58 14.13 9.50
N LYS A 169 -13.52 14.57 10.33
CA LYS A 169 -13.66 15.98 10.68
C LYS A 169 -12.41 16.51 11.38
N GLU A 170 -11.91 15.79 12.39
CA GLU A 170 -10.70 16.15 13.13
C GLU A 170 -9.47 16.27 12.19
N MET A 171 -9.30 15.33 11.26
CA MET A 171 -8.22 15.37 10.27
C MET A 171 -8.34 16.60 9.36
N VAL A 172 -9.52 16.88 8.84
CA VAL A 172 -9.77 18.05 7.98
C VAL A 172 -9.45 19.35 8.72
N GLU A 173 -9.94 19.51 9.95
CA GLU A 173 -9.68 20.70 10.77
C GLU A 173 -8.18 20.85 11.07
N TYR A 174 -7.50 19.77 11.37
CA TYR A 174 -6.06 19.75 11.63
C TYR A 174 -5.26 20.19 10.40
N PHE A 175 -5.51 19.57 9.23
CA PHE A 175 -4.79 19.93 8.00
C PHE A 175 -5.10 21.35 7.53
N ARG A 176 -6.34 21.82 7.67
CA ARG A 176 -6.68 23.24 7.40
C ARG A 176 -5.82 24.19 8.25
N LYS A 177 -5.69 23.91 9.54
CA LYS A 177 -4.84 24.69 10.41
C LYS A 177 -3.39 24.67 9.98
N MET A 178 -2.85 23.49 9.65
CA MET A 178 -1.49 23.35 9.17
C MET A 178 -1.25 24.10 7.86
N MET A 179 -2.19 24.04 6.90
CA MET A 179 -2.13 24.82 5.66
C MET A 179 -2.07 26.32 5.95
N ALA A 180 -2.98 26.83 6.76
CA ALA A 180 -3.01 28.25 7.13
C ALA A 180 -1.74 28.72 7.88
N GLU A 181 -1.10 27.86 8.67
CA GLU A 181 0.20 28.14 9.28
C GLU A 181 1.31 28.21 8.22
N ARG A 182 1.33 27.28 7.22
CA ARG A 182 2.34 27.24 6.15
C ARG A 182 2.19 28.34 5.11
N GLU A 183 0.99 28.84 4.89
CA GLU A 183 0.76 30.06 4.07
C GLU A 183 1.43 31.29 4.68
N LYS A 184 1.42 31.41 6.03
CA LYS A 184 2.04 32.52 6.75
C LYS A 184 3.53 32.32 6.97
N GLU A 185 3.94 31.08 7.26
CA GLU A 185 5.30 30.71 7.61
C GLU A 185 5.66 29.41 6.85
N PRO A 186 6.12 29.53 5.56
CA PRO A 186 6.55 28.38 4.79
C PRO A 186 7.68 27.61 5.45
N ARG A 187 7.65 26.27 5.35
CA ARG A 187 8.69 25.37 5.89
C ARG A 187 9.17 24.41 4.81
N GLU A 188 10.27 23.73 5.09
CA GLU A 188 10.82 22.69 4.21
C GLU A 188 10.05 21.37 4.42
N ASP A 189 8.72 21.36 4.15
CA ASP A 189 7.83 20.22 4.31
C ASP A 189 6.88 20.04 3.13
N LEU A 190 6.23 18.87 3.07
CA LEU A 190 5.33 18.53 1.96
C LEU A 190 4.06 19.37 1.94
N ILE A 191 3.56 19.84 3.09
CA ILE A 191 2.39 20.73 3.12
C ILE A 191 2.73 22.02 2.41
N THR A 192 3.85 22.67 2.73
CA THR A 192 4.32 23.88 2.04
C THR A 192 4.51 23.62 0.54
N ALA A 193 5.13 22.49 0.19
CA ALA A 193 5.37 22.16 -1.22
C ALA A 193 4.05 22.01 -2.02
N ILE A 194 3.02 21.42 -1.44
CA ILE A 194 1.74 21.16 -2.10
C ILE A 194 0.88 22.42 -2.22
N ILE A 195 0.77 23.23 -1.15
CA ILE A 195 -0.06 24.45 -1.21
C ILE A 195 0.52 25.51 -2.16
N ASN A 196 1.83 25.51 -2.37
CA ASN A 196 2.52 26.44 -3.29
C ASN A 196 2.75 25.84 -4.69
N ALA A 197 2.37 24.60 -4.92
CA ALA A 197 2.60 23.96 -6.21
C ALA A 197 1.55 24.39 -7.24
N GLU A 198 2.02 24.74 -8.43
CA GLU A 198 1.23 25.22 -9.56
C GLU A 198 1.58 24.46 -10.84
N VAL A 199 0.57 24.14 -11.65
CA VAL A 199 0.72 23.62 -13.01
C VAL A 199 -0.26 24.35 -13.92
N ASP A 200 0.25 24.95 -15.00
CA ASP A 200 -0.53 25.69 -15.99
C ASP A 200 -1.36 26.87 -15.39
N GLY A 201 -0.83 27.53 -14.35
CA GLY A 201 -1.52 28.62 -13.65
C GLY A 201 -2.60 28.16 -12.67
N GLU A 202 -2.70 26.86 -12.41
CA GLU A 202 -3.66 26.26 -11.46
C GLU A 202 -2.94 25.63 -10.27
N ASN A 203 -3.42 25.94 -9.06
CA ASN A 203 -3.03 25.26 -7.82
C ASN A 203 -4.06 24.16 -7.47
N LEU A 204 -3.73 23.33 -6.50
CA LEU A 204 -4.75 22.45 -5.88
C LEU A 204 -5.77 23.31 -5.13
N SER A 205 -7.05 22.97 -5.27
CA SER A 205 -8.06 23.50 -4.36
C SER A 205 -7.80 23.00 -2.92
N GLU A 206 -8.39 23.68 -1.94
CA GLU A 206 -8.31 23.26 -0.54
C GLU A 206 -8.76 21.80 -0.38
N LEU A 207 -9.87 21.42 -1.02
CA LEU A 207 -10.45 20.08 -0.92
C LEU A 207 -9.53 19.01 -1.52
N GLU A 208 -8.86 19.30 -2.64
CA GLU A 208 -7.89 18.42 -3.27
C GLU A 208 -6.63 18.26 -2.43
N SER A 209 -6.14 19.36 -1.81
CA SER A 209 -5.00 19.33 -0.90
C SER A 209 -5.31 18.51 0.34
N LEU A 210 -6.46 18.70 0.96
CA LEU A 210 -6.95 17.90 2.09
C LEU A 210 -7.08 16.42 1.72
N GLY A 211 -7.69 16.14 0.55
CA GLY A 211 -7.81 14.78 0.03
C GLY A 211 -6.46 14.11 -0.17
N PHE A 212 -5.46 14.86 -0.64
CA PHE A 212 -4.11 14.36 -0.84
C PHE A 212 -3.41 14.05 0.49
N PHE A 213 -3.48 14.94 1.51
CA PHE A 213 -2.85 14.69 2.81
C PHE A 213 -3.48 13.50 3.54
N ILE A 214 -4.82 13.39 3.49
CA ILE A 214 -5.53 12.24 4.05
C ILE A 214 -5.15 10.95 3.30
N LEU A 215 -5.09 11.00 1.97
CA LEU A 215 -4.67 9.85 1.15
C LEU A 215 -3.26 9.39 1.51
N LEU A 216 -2.31 10.30 1.70
CA LEU A 216 -0.93 9.95 2.08
C LEU A 216 -0.89 9.18 3.40
N LEU A 217 -1.64 9.65 4.39
CA LEU A 217 -1.69 8.96 5.69
C LEU A 217 -2.25 7.54 5.56
N VAL A 218 -3.32 7.38 4.78
CA VAL A 218 -4.00 6.08 4.61
C VAL A 218 -3.19 5.13 3.74
N ALA A 219 -2.81 5.57 2.54
CA ALA A 219 -2.17 4.71 1.55
C ALA A 219 -0.71 4.40 1.88
N GLY A 220 0.00 5.33 2.52
CA GLY A 220 1.41 5.17 2.85
C GLY A 220 1.67 4.28 4.04
N ASN A 221 0.74 4.20 4.99
CA ASN A 221 0.96 3.47 6.23
C ASN A 221 0.77 1.96 6.07
N GLU A 222 -0.45 1.51 5.80
CA GLU A 222 -0.79 0.08 5.85
C GLU A 222 -0.02 -0.75 4.84
N THR A 223 0.16 -0.22 3.64
CA THR A 223 0.85 -0.95 2.57
C THR A 223 2.33 -1.19 2.87
N THR A 224 3.02 -0.22 3.48
CA THR A 224 4.42 -0.35 3.88
C THR A 224 4.55 -1.22 5.14
N THR A 225 3.65 -1.09 6.11
CA THR A 225 3.52 -2.02 7.24
C THR A 225 3.45 -3.45 6.76
N ASN A 226 2.55 -3.71 5.80
CA ASN A 226 2.35 -5.04 5.24
C ASN A 226 3.56 -5.51 4.41
N LEU A 227 4.22 -4.61 3.66
CA LEU A 227 5.44 -4.95 2.92
C LEU A 227 6.53 -5.50 3.86
N ILE A 228 6.80 -4.80 4.96
CA ILE A 228 7.87 -5.19 5.89
C ILE A 228 7.48 -6.47 6.64
N SER A 229 6.23 -6.58 7.10
CA SER A 229 5.74 -7.78 7.79
C SER A 229 5.73 -9.00 6.87
N ASN A 230 5.33 -8.83 5.60
CA ASN A 230 5.36 -9.87 4.58
C ASN A 230 6.79 -10.30 4.23
N ALA A 231 7.75 -9.37 4.26
CA ALA A 231 9.17 -9.71 4.10
C ALA A 231 9.66 -10.64 5.22
N LEU A 232 9.29 -10.35 6.47
CA LEU A 232 9.63 -11.21 7.60
C LEU A 232 8.99 -12.60 7.49
N LEU A 233 7.72 -12.68 7.03
CA LEU A 233 7.07 -13.97 6.73
C LEU A 233 7.82 -14.75 5.66
N CYS A 234 8.20 -14.08 4.57
CA CYS A 234 8.96 -14.73 3.49
C CYS A 234 10.32 -15.25 3.98
N LEU A 235 11.01 -14.48 4.81
CA LEU A 235 12.33 -14.85 5.33
C LEU A 235 12.26 -15.96 6.39
N ASP A 236 11.23 -15.97 7.24
CA ASP A 236 10.99 -17.06 8.20
C ASP A 236 10.69 -18.39 7.50
N GLU A 237 9.94 -18.34 6.38
CA GLU A 237 9.65 -19.52 5.55
C GLU A 237 10.84 -19.96 4.67
N ASN A 238 11.83 -19.10 4.47
CA ASN A 238 13.02 -19.33 3.64
C ASN A 238 14.32 -18.97 4.38
N PRO A 239 14.76 -19.82 5.35
CA PRO A 239 15.90 -19.52 6.21
C PRO A 239 17.22 -19.28 5.44
N ASP A 240 17.40 -19.94 4.30
CA ASP A 240 18.60 -19.75 3.46
C ASP A 240 18.63 -18.32 2.89
N ALA A 241 17.50 -17.79 2.43
CA ALA A 241 17.39 -16.41 1.97
C ALA A 241 17.65 -15.40 3.11
N PHE A 242 17.19 -15.70 4.34
CA PHE A 242 17.53 -14.88 5.52
C PHE A 242 19.04 -14.82 5.76
N GLN A 243 19.74 -15.95 5.76
CA GLN A 243 21.19 -16.00 5.99
C GLN A 243 21.96 -15.31 4.87
N GLU A 244 21.52 -15.47 3.63
CA GLU A 244 22.14 -14.82 2.50
C GLU A 244 21.98 -13.29 2.56
N LEU A 245 20.79 -12.76 2.83
CA LEU A 245 20.55 -11.33 2.99
C LEU A 245 21.33 -10.74 4.18
N LYS A 246 21.49 -11.52 5.27
CA LYS A 246 22.30 -11.11 6.40
C LYS A 246 23.79 -10.95 6.05
N SER A 247 24.31 -11.85 5.22
CA SER A 247 25.71 -11.80 4.77
C SER A 247 25.95 -10.85 3.59
N SER A 248 24.92 -10.56 2.81
CA SER A 248 24.98 -9.81 1.55
C SER A 248 23.85 -8.81 1.44
N GLN A 249 23.85 -7.77 2.28
CA GLN A 249 22.77 -6.76 2.34
C GLN A 249 22.54 -6.03 1.01
N GLY A 250 23.49 -6.05 0.09
CA GLY A 250 23.30 -5.53 -1.27
C GLY A 250 22.19 -6.21 -2.07
N LEU A 251 21.73 -7.41 -1.66
CA LEU A 251 20.60 -8.12 -2.26
C LEU A 251 19.22 -7.67 -1.72
N ILE A 252 19.18 -6.88 -0.65
CA ILE A 252 17.91 -6.45 -0.02
C ILE A 252 16.98 -5.74 -1.02
N PRO A 253 17.43 -4.81 -1.88
CA PRO A 253 16.54 -4.20 -2.87
C PRO A 253 15.86 -5.22 -3.78
N GLN A 254 16.58 -6.22 -4.26
CA GLN A 254 16.03 -7.28 -5.12
C GLN A 254 15.05 -8.19 -4.34
N ALA A 255 15.37 -8.51 -3.10
CA ALA A 255 14.49 -9.26 -2.21
C ALA A 255 13.17 -8.52 -1.94
N ILE A 256 13.20 -7.19 -1.79
CA ILE A 256 11.98 -6.36 -1.66
C ILE A 256 11.09 -6.47 -2.89
N GLU A 257 11.66 -6.43 -4.12
CA GLU A 257 10.87 -6.63 -5.33
C GLU A 257 10.23 -8.05 -5.37
N GLU A 258 10.95 -9.06 -4.90
CA GLU A 258 10.39 -10.41 -4.82
C GLU A 258 9.30 -10.54 -3.73
N VAL A 259 9.44 -9.87 -2.59
CA VAL A 259 8.36 -9.78 -1.59
C VAL A 259 7.14 -9.11 -2.19
N LEU A 260 7.29 -7.99 -2.88
CA LEU A 260 6.22 -7.27 -3.57
C LEU A 260 5.49 -8.17 -4.58
N ARG A 261 6.20 -9.01 -5.31
CA ARG A 261 5.60 -10.00 -6.19
C ARG A 261 4.91 -11.11 -5.41
N TYR A 262 5.65 -11.77 -4.52
CA TYR A 262 5.26 -13.02 -3.88
C TYR A 262 4.15 -12.84 -2.84
N ARG A 263 4.21 -11.74 -2.06
CA ARG A 263 3.21 -11.34 -1.04
C ARG A 263 2.85 -9.88 -1.20
N SER A 264 2.24 -9.53 -2.33
CA SER A 264 1.82 -8.15 -2.63
C SER A 264 1.02 -7.56 -1.46
N PRO A 265 1.41 -6.41 -0.91
CA PRO A 265 0.62 -5.76 0.15
C PRO A 265 -0.78 -5.37 -0.31
N VAL A 266 -0.92 -4.90 -1.56
CA VAL A 266 -2.22 -4.65 -2.20
C VAL A 266 -2.61 -5.87 -3.01
N GLN A 267 -3.79 -6.42 -2.72
CA GLN A 267 -4.30 -7.62 -3.38
C GLN A 267 -5.24 -7.30 -4.53
N SER A 268 -6.04 -6.26 -4.37
CA SER A 268 -6.98 -5.81 -5.38
C SER A 268 -7.25 -4.31 -5.23
N ILE A 269 -7.73 -3.70 -6.30
CA ILE A 269 -8.30 -2.35 -6.31
C ILE A 269 -9.53 -2.35 -7.21
N TYR A 270 -10.29 -1.25 -7.22
CA TYR A 270 -11.51 -1.19 -8.00
C TYR A 270 -11.35 -0.32 -9.24
N ARG A 271 -12.08 -0.69 -10.30
CA ARG A 271 -12.30 0.13 -11.51
C ARG A 271 -13.76 0.02 -11.94
N VAL A 272 -14.19 0.92 -12.79
CA VAL A 272 -15.52 0.88 -13.40
C VAL A 272 -15.35 0.76 -14.92
N ALA A 273 -15.97 -0.24 -15.54
CA ALA A 273 -16.02 -0.36 -16.99
C ALA A 273 -16.83 0.80 -17.58
N ILE A 274 -16.20 1.63 -18.43
CA ILE A 274 -16.84 2.81 -19.02
C ILE A 274 -17.89 2.39 -20.05
N ASN A 275 -17.53 1.42 -20.89
CA ASN A 275 -18.38 0.85 -21.93
C ASN A 275 -18.47 -0.67 -21.77
N GLU A 276 -19.37 -1.31 -22.52
CA GLU A 276 -19.32 -2.76 -22.67
C GLU A 276 -17.96 -3.16 -23.24
N THR A 277 -17.34 -4.15 -22.63
CA THR A 277 -16.03 -4.65 -23.01
C THR A 277 -15.98 -6.16 -22.93
N GLU A 278 -14.92 -6.77 -23.49
CA GLU A 278 -14.67 -8.21 -23.40
C GLU A 278 -13.32 -8.43 -22.72
N ILE A 279 -13.31 -9.27 -21.68
CA ILE A 279 -12.10 -9.66 -20.95
C ILE A 279 -12.06 -11.18 -20.93
N HIS A 280 -10.99 -11.77 -21.45
CA HIS A 280 -10.81 -13.23 -21.51
C HIS A 280 -12.02 -13.96 -22.13
N GLY A 281 -12.61 -13.42 -23.21
CA GLY A 281 -13.78 -13.99 -23.86
C GLY A 281 -15.12 -13.77 -23.12
N VAL A 282 -15.12 -13.06 -21.99
CA VAL A 282 -16.31 -12.79 -21.20
C VAL A 282 -16.77 -11.35 -21.41
N LYS A 283 -18.03 -11.16 -21.81
CA LYS A 283 -18.63 -9.83 -21.97
C LYS A 283 -18.93 -9.22 -20.61
N VAL A 284 -18.46 -8.00 -20.40
CA VAL A 284 -18.64 -7.19 -19.19
C VAL A 284 -19.44 -5.96 -19.56
N PRO A 285 -20.63 -5.75 -18.97
CA PRO A 285 -21.48 -4.58 -19.27
C PRO A 285 -20.85 -3.25 -18.85
N ALA A 286 -21.21 -2.16 -19.49
CA ALA A 286 -20.90 -0.81 -19.05
C ALA A 286 -21.38 -0.56 -17.61
N GLY A 287 -20.64 0.23 -16.84
CA GLY A 287 -20.94 0.53 -15.43
C GLY A 287 -20.59 -0.59 -14.45
N SER A 288 -20.05 -1.73 -14.92
CA SER A 288 -19.64 -2.83 -14.06
C SER A 288 -18.43 -2.44 -13.18
N ILE A 289 -18.50 -2.80 -11.90
CA ILE A 289 -17.37 -2.64 -10.98
C ILE A 289 -16.44 -3.84 -11.14
N MET A 290 -15.19 -3.56 -11.51
CA MET A 290 -14.12 -4.52 -11.73
C MET A 290 -13.23 -4.64 -10.51
N VAL A 291 -12.82 -5.86 -10.18
CA VAL A 291 -11.87 -6.20 -9.11
C VAL A 291 -10.67 -6.92 -9.74
N PRO A 292 -9.67 -6.19 -10.27
CA PRO A 292 -8.41 -6.77 -10.73
C PRO A 292 -7.58 -7.26 -9.53
N TRP A 293 -7.34 -8.58 -9.46
CA TRP A 293 -6.60 -9.23 -8.38
C TRP A 293 -5.09 -9.19 -8.61
N ILE A 294 -4.44 -8.14 -8.11
CA ILE A 294 -2.97 -7.91 -8.20
C ILE A 294 -2.19 -9.08 -7.59
N GLY A 295 -2.62 -9.54 -6.39
CA GLY A 295 -1.96 -10.66 -5.70
C GLY A 295 -2.04 -11.97 -6.50
N SER A 296 -3.10 -12.17 -7.28
CA SER A 296 -3.22 -13.27 -8.23
C SER A 296 -2.31 -13.09 -9.44
N ALA A 297 -2.35 -11.92 -10.07
CA ALA A 297 -1.56 -11.62 -11.26
C ALA A 297 -0.05 -11.78 -11.01
N ASN A 298 0.44 -11.34 -9.85
CA ASN A 298 1.85 -11.47 -9.46
C ASN A 298 2.31 -12.90 -9.18
N ARG A 299 1.39 -13.85 -9.19
CA ARG A 299 1.63 -15.29 -9.10
C ARG A 299 1.14 -16.07 -10.33
N ASP A 300 0.94 -15.37 -11.45
CA ASP A 300 0.52 -16.02 -12.70
C ASP A 300 1.66 -16.83 -13.31
N GLU A 301 1.48 -18.15 -13.37
CA GLU A 301 2.44 -19.12 -13.88
C GLU A 301 2.70 -18.99 -15.38
N THR A 302 1.86 -18.25 -16.10
CA THR A 302 2.07 -17.94 -17.51
C THR A 302 3.08 -16.81 -17.73
N VAL A 303 3.36 -16.03 -16.68
CA VAL A 303 4.25 -14.86 -16.71
C VAL A 303 5.50 -15.06 -15.86
N PHE A 304 5.36 -15.73 -14.72
CA PHE A 304 6.45 -15.96 -13.79
C PHE A 304 6.78 -17.45 -13.70
N SER A 305 7.96 -17.84 -14.15
CA SER A 305 8.47 -19.19 -13.91
C SER A 305 8.56 -19.45 -12.42
N ASP A 306 8.18 -20.66 -11.97
CA ASP A 306 8.14 -21.00 -10.54
C ASP A 306 7.43 -19.93 -9.69
N ALA A 307 6.24 -19.49 -10.14
CA ALA A 307 5.50 -18.36 -9.58
C ALA A 307 5.25 -18.48 -8.09
N ASP A 308 5.12 -19.71 -7.57
CA ASP A 308 4.90 -20.01 -6.15
C ASP A 308 6.19 -20.24 -5.35
N LYS A 309 7.36 -20.04 -5.94
CA LYS A 309 8.65 -20.04 -5.24
C LYS A 309 9.06 -18.61 -4.91
N PHE A 310 9.45 -18.38 -3.65
CA PHE A 310 10.12 -17.15 -3.24
C PHE A 310 11.61 -17.23 -3.65
N ASP A 311 12.05 -16.30 -4.49
CA ASP A 311 13.40 -16.33 -5.06
C ASP A 311 14.00 -14.92 -5.07
N ILE A 312 14.88 -14.64 -4.11
CA ILE A 312 15.57 -13.34 -3.99
C ILE A 312 16.53 -13.03 -5.16
N HIS A 313 16.79 -14.02 -6.03
CA HIS A 313 17.60 -13.87 -7.24
C HIS A 313 16.79 -13.78 -8.53
N ARG A 314 15.45 -13.64 -8.43
CA ARG A 314 14.58 -13.55 -9.61
C ARG A 314 14.99 -12.38 -10.49
N LYS A 315 15.47 -12.70 -11.72
CA LYS A 315 15.97 -11.69 -12.68
C LYS A 315 14.82 -10.94 -13.37
N GLU A 316 13.80 -11.68 -13.83
CA GLU A 316 12.62 -11.10 -14.49
C GLU A 316 11.47 -11.00 -13.50
N ASN A 317 11.34 -9.82 -12.89
CA ASN A 317 10.34 -9.55 -11.87
C ASN A 317 9.43 -8.39 -12.29
N ARG A 318 8.57 -8.66 -13.31
CA ARG A 318 7.62 -7.69 -13.86
C ARG A 318 6.35 -7.60 -13.03
N HIS A 319 6.48 -7.57 -11.70
CA HIS A 319 5.31 -7.50 -10.83
C HIS A 319 4.56 -6.17 -10.97
N ILE A 320 3.25 -6.22 -10.72
CA ILE A 320 2.34 -5.07 -10.75
C ILE A 320 1.83 -4.70 -9.35
N ALA A 321 2.61 -4.97 -8.30
CA ALA A 321 2.24 -4.67 -6.91
C ALA A 321 2.03 -3.17 -6.65
N PHE A 322 2.65 -2.31 -7.45
CA PHE A 322 2.46 -0.85 -7.43
C PHE A 322 1.42 -0.35 -8.45
N GLY A 323 0.63 -1.25 -9.02
CA GLY A 323 -0.33 -0.91 -10.06
C GLY A 323 0.31 -0.75 -11.44
N GLU A 324 -0.44 -0.15 -12.37
CA GLU A 324 -0.06 0.06 -13.78
C GLU A 324 -0.67 1.37 -14.31
N GLY A 325 -0.04 1.96 -15.34
CA GLY A 325 -0.56 3.13 -16.05
C GLY A 325 -0.52 4.43 -15.24
N ILE A 326 -1.52 5.27 -15.44
CA ILE A 326 -1.56 6.63 -14.88
C ILE A 326 -1.61 6.64 -13.34
N HIS A 327 -2.17 5.60 -12.73
CA HIS A 327 -2.26 5.42 -11.28
C HIS A 327 -1.11 4.58 -10.68
N TYR A 328 -0.02 4.35 -11.42
CA TYR A 328 1.17 3.72 -10.83
C TYR A 328 1.53 4.42 -9.52
N CYS A 329 1.84 3.66 -8.48
CA CYS A 329 2.02 4.16 -7.11
C CYS A 329 3.01 5.33 -7.03
N LEU A 330 2.54 6.47 -6.52
CA LEU A 330 3.39 7.66 -6.32
C LEU A 330 4.46 7.41 -5.26
N GLY A 331 4.11 6.70 -4.19
CA GLY A 331 4.98 6.36 -3.07
C GLY A 331 5.91 5.15 -3.31
N ALA A 332 5.94 4.56 -4.52
CA ALA A 332 6.74 3.37 -4.77
C ALA A 332 8.24 3.53 -4.43
N PRO A 333 8.90 4.67 -4.74
CA PRO A 333 10.29 4.90 -4.31
C PRO A 333 10.43 4.92 -2.78
N LEU A 334 9.50 5.56 -2.07
CA LEU A 334 9.51 5.66 -0.61
C LEU A 334 9.28 4.29 0.05
N ALA A 335 8.30 3.54 -0.40
CA ALA A 335 8.01 2.19 0.13
C ALA A 335 9.21 1.23 -0.04
N ARG A 336 9.91 1.31 -1.19
CA ARG A 336 11.16 0.57 -1.42
C ARG A 336 12.26 0.98 -0.46
N LEU A 337 12.43 2.28 -0.25
CA LEU A 337 13.45 2.82 0.65
C LEU A 337 13.15 2.41 2.11
N GLU A 338 11.92 2.56 2.57
CA GLU A 338 11.50 2.14 3.90
C GLU A 338 11.68 0.63 4.11
N GLY A 339 11.23 -0.19 3.15
CA GLY A 339 11.43 -1.64 3.20
C GLY A 339 12.90 -2.04 3.25
N LYS A 340 13.75 -1.40 2.43
CA LYS A 340 15.20 -1.61 2.42
C LYS A 340 15.81 -1.28 3.79
N ILE A 341 15.57 -0.07 4.31
CA ILE A 341 16.17 0.38 5.56
C ILE A 341 15.66 -0.44 6.76
N ALA A 342 14.37 -0.79 6.75
CA ALA A 342 13.80 -1.65 7.78
C ALA A 342 14.51 -3.02 7.84
N LEU A 343 14.67 -3.68 6.68
CA LEU A 343 15.38 -4.96 6.63
C LEU A 343 16.86 -4.83 6.95
N GLU A 344 17.57 -3.80 6.45
CA GLU A 344 18.97 -3.53 6.83
C GLU A 344 19.12 -3.39 8.34
N THR A 345 18.22 -2.64 8.98
CA THR A 345 18.25 -2.39 10.42
C THR A 345 17.97 -3.66 11.22
N LEU A 346 16.94 -4.43 10.82
CA LEU A 346 16.57 -5.67 11.49
C LEU A 346 17.67 -6.74 11.36
N LEU A 347 18.17 -6.97 10.14
CA LEU A 347 19.23 -7.95 9.87
C LEU A 347 20.58 -7.55 10.47
N GLY A 348 20.85 -6.24 10.59
CA GLY A 348 22.05 -5.72 11.26
C GLY A 348 21.99 -5.85 12.77
N LYS A 349 20.78 -5.71 13.37
CA LYS A 349 20.60 -5.74 14.83
C LYS A 349 20.52 -7.17 15.38
N TYR A 350 19.78 -8.07 14.74
CA TYR A 350 19.48 -9.40 15.25
C TYR A 350 20.21 -10.49 14.48
N ASN A 351 20.74 -11.49 15.21
CA ASN A 351 21.34 -12.67 14.60
C ASN A 351 20.28 -13.66 14.10
N LYS A 352 19.13 -13.67 14.76
CA LYS A 352 17.99 -14.51 14.41
C LYS A 352 16.71 -13.73 14.60
N ILE A 353 15.80 -13.87 13.65
CA ILE A 353 14.42 -13.43 13.74
C ILE A 353 13.57 -14.64 13.35
N ALA A 354 12.72 -15.11 14.24
CA ALA A 354 11.83 -16.23 13.98
C ALA A 354 10.41 -15.87 14.41
N ILE A 355 9.43 -16.29 13.64
CA ILE A 355 8.02 -16.08 14.00
C ILE A 355 7.64 -17.06 15.13
N ASP A 356 7.02 -16.53 16.19
CA ASP A 356 6.48 -17.39 17.24
C ASP A 356 5.17 -18.03 16.78
N ARG A 357 5.25 -19.32 16.43
CA ARG A 357 4.09 -20.11 15.97
C ARG A 357 3.14 -20.51 17.09
N ASN A 358 3.50 -20.28 18.37
CA ASN A 358 2.61 -20.52 19.51
C ASN A 358 1.62 -19.37 19.71
N GLU A 359 1.96 -18.18 19.18
CA GLU A 359 1.08 -17.03 19.18
C GLU A 359 0.28 -16.95 17.85
N PRO A 360 -1.02 -16.62 17.90
CA PRO A 360 -1.81 -16.51 16.69
C PRO A 360 -1.36 -15.33 15.84
N MET A 361 -1.11 -15.58 14.56
CA MET A 361 -1.01 -14.53 13.55
C MET A 361 -2.41 -13.98 13.27
N VAL A 362 -2.59 -12.67 13.37
CA VAL A 362 -3.89 -12.03 13.12
C VAL A 362 -3.85 -11.35 11.76
N PRO A 363 -4.53 -11.90 10.74
CA PRO A 363 -4.55 -11.30 9.41
C PRO A 363 -5.32 -9.98 9.38
N GLN A 364 -5.04 -9.15 8.39
CA GLN A 364 -5.92 -8.07 7.99
C GLN A 364 -7.24 -8.65 7.46
N ASP A 365 -8.36 -8.15 7.99
CA ASP A 365 -9.69 -8.51 7.50
C ASP A 365 -10.07 -7.61 6.31
N SER A 366 -9.44 -7.88 5.17
CA SER A 366 -9.57 -7.05 3.98
C SER A 366 -9.47 -7.88 2.70
N THR A 367 -10.23 -7.48 1.68
CA THR A 367 -10.06 -7.98 0.31
C THR A 367 -9.06 -7.16 -0.50
N ILE A 368 -8.77 -5.94 -0.04
CA ILE A 368 -7.91 -4.97 -0.75
C ILE A 368 -6.44 -5.17 -0.38
N VAL A 369 -6.15 -5.45 0.91
CA VAL A 369 -4.78 -5.58 1.41
C VAL A 369 -4.51 -6.97 1.98
N TYR A 370 -3.24 -7.36 1.97
CA TYR A 370 -2.72 -8.59 2.55
C TYR A 370 -1.58 -8.28 3.51
N GLY A 371 -1.74 -8.71 4.74
CA GLY A 371 -0.76 -8.53 5.80
C GLY A 371 -1.32 -8.96 7.15
N LEU A 372 -0.64 -8.57 8.20
CA LEU A 372 -0.95 -8.96 9.56
C LEU A 372 -1.18 -7.73 10.45
N ARG A 373 -2.13 -7.86 11.38
CA ARG A 373 -2.36 -6.91 12.49
C ARG A 373 -1.54 -7.24 13.72
N LYS A 374 -1.15 -8.51 13.87
CA LYS A 374 -0.27 -9.01 14.93
C LYS A 374 0.69 -10.04 14.36
N LEU A 375 1.96 -9.90 14.69
CA LEU A 375 3.02 -10.85 14.34
C LEU A 375 4.05 -10.88 15.47
N THR A 376 3.98 -11.86 16.34
CA THR A 376 4.97 -12.06 17.41
C THR A 376 6.23 -12.69 16.84
N VAL A 377 7.37 -12.07 17.10
CA VAL A 377 8.69 -12.57 16.72
C VAL A 377 9.57 -12.83 17.94
N LYS A 378 10.43 -13.83 17.81
CA LYS A 378 11.54 -14.13 18.74
C LYS A 378 12.84 -13.69 18.08
N VAL A 379 13.58 -12.84 18.77
CA VAL A 379 14.85 -12.27 18.28
C VAL A 379 16.00 -12.58 19.22
N SER A 380 17.22 -12.74 18.64
CA SER A 380 18.47 -12.93 19.40
C SER A 380 19.67 -12.40 18.64
#